data_f41f8d86647c7fe5d782db394b2d2200
#
_entry.id   f41f8d86647c7fe5d782db394b2d2200
#
_cell.length_a   1.000
_cell.length_b   1.000
_cell.length_c   1.000
_cell.angle_alpha   90.00
_cell.angle_beta   90.00
_cell.angle_gamma   90.00
#
_symmetry.space_group_name_H-M   'P 1'
#
loop_
_entity.id
_entity.type
_entity.pdbx_description
1 polymer ?
#
loop_
_entity_poly.entity_id
_entity_poly.type
_entity_poly.pdbx_seq_one_letter_code
_entity_poly.pdbx_strand_id
1 'polypeptide(L)'
;MKPALIVIDFQERLAKHVSGIGDILRNAVKLIKACRILGIPIILTEQIKLGETVKEVREVLDSDPVTKASFSCMRCGEFLRRLKEINPDTCILVGIEAHICVLQTALDLLGEGYRVYVALDSIGSRRDYDKEVAVLRMVQEGVIPATSEAIIYELLETAEHEKFREILGIVKEG
;
A
#
# COMPACT_ATOMS: atom_id res chain seq x y z
N MET A 1 11.69 -10.16 8.96
CA MET A 1 11.08 -8.99 8.29
C MET A 1 10.32 -8.18 9.32
N LYS A 2 10.59 -6.89 9.39
CA LYS A 2 9.86 -5.94 10.24
C LYS A 2 9.11 -4.97 9.33
N PRO A 3 7.88 -5.31 8.90
CA PRO A 3 7.19 -4.56 7.87
C PRO A 3 6.35 -3.40 8.38
N ALA A 4 6.09 -2.45 7.49
CA ALA A 4 5.04 -1.46 7.61
C ALA A 4 4.27 -1.43 6.30
N LEU A 5 2.95 -1.30 6.38
CA LEU A 5 2.09 -1.11 5.21
C LEU A 5 1.89 0.39 4.98
N ILE A 6 2.09 0.82 3.74
CA ILE A 6 1.87 2.21 3.35
C ILE A 6 0.72 2.25 2.35
N VAL A 7 -0.37 2.90 2.73
CA VAL A 7 -1.60 3.02 1.96
C VAL A 7 -1.62 4.41 1.35
N ILE A 8 -1.40 4.49 0.03
CA ILE A 8 -1.09 5.73 -0.67
C ILE A 8 -2.30 6.27 -1.44
N ASP A 9 -2.82 7.40 -1.01
CA ASP A 9 -3.71 8.29 -1.77
C ASP A 9 -4.94 7.64 -2.41
N PHE A 10 -5.57 6.67 -1.78
CA PHE A 10 -6.87 6.14 -2.22
C PHE A 10 -7.96 7.17 -1.93
N GLN A 11 -8.05 8.19 -2.76
CA GLN A 11 -8.91 9.36 -2.53
C GLN A 11 -10.03 9.49 -3.56
N GLU A 12 -11.16 10.04 -3.11
CA GLU A 12 -12.43 10.09 -3.87
C GLU A 12 -12.31 10.73 -5.25
N ARG A 13 -11.59 11.85 -5.36
CA ARG A 13 -11.49 12.58 -6.63
C ARG A 13 -10.64 11.90 -7.67
N LEU A 14 -9.72 11.03 -7.24
CA LEU A 14 -8.81 10.31 -8.12
C LEU A 14 -9.29 8.89 -8.39
N ALA A 15 -9.72 8.19 -7.35
CA ALA A 15 -10.07 6.77 -7.43
C ALA A 15 -11.09 6.44 -8.51
N LYS A 16 -12.12 7.27 -8.67
CA LYS A 16 -13.17 7.05 -9.67
C LYS A 16 -12.67 7.04 -11.11
N HIS A 17 -11.47 7.55 -11.37
CA HIS A 17 -10.87 7.58 -12.70
C HIS A 17 -9.86 6.46 -12.94
N VAL A 18 -9.55 5.67 -11.92
CA VAL A 18 -8.53 4.61 -12.00
C VAL A 18 -9.12 3.35 -12.60
N SER A 19 -8.42 2.81 -13.61
CA SER A 19 -8.80 1.56 -14.26
C SER A 19 -8.77 0.39 -13.26
N GLY A 20 -9.87 -0.38 -13.21
CA GLY A 20 -9.97 -1.54 -12.33
C GLY A 20 -10.06 -1.24 -10.84
N ILE A 21 -10.49 -0.04 -10.46
CA ILE A 21 -10.47 0.43 -9.05
C ILE A 21 -11.23 -0.50 -8.10
N GLY A 22 -12.33 -1.10 -8.53
CA GLY A 22 -13.11 -2.00 -7.68
C GLY A 22 -12.29 -3.18 -7.18
N ASP A 23 -11.60 -3.87 -8.08
CA ASP A 23 -10.74 -5.01 -7.73
C ASP A 23 -9.53 -4.55 -6.91
N ILE A 24 -8.93 -3.43 -7.28
CA ILE A 24 -7.79 -2.85 -6.57
C ILE A 24 -8.16 -2.59 -5.11
N LEU A 25 -9.29 -1.96 -4.86
CA LEU A 25 -9.76 -1.67 -3.51
C LEU A 25 -10.09 -2.94 -2.73
N ARG A 26 -10.73 -3.93 -3.35
CA ARG A 26 -11.00 -5.22 -2.68
C ARG A 26 -9.71 -5.88 -2.19
N ASN A 27 -8.70 -5.91 -3.05
CA ASN A 27 -7.42 -6.52 -2.70
C ASN A 27 -6.68 -5.71 -1.63
N ALA A 28 -6.66 -4.39 -1.76
CA ALA A 28 -6.04 -3.50 -0.77
C ALA A 28 -6.71 -3.63 0.60
N VAL A 29 -8.04 -3.69 0.64
CA VAL A 29 -8.80 -3.85 1.89
C VAL A 29 -8.47 -5.17 2.59
N LYS A 30 -8.33 -6.28 1.84
CA LYS A 30 -7.91 -7.57 2.42
C LYS A 30 -6.54 -7.45 3.08
N LEU A 31 -5.58 -6.82 2.40
CA LEU A 31 -4.24 -6.64 2.93
C LEU A 31 -4.24 -5.72 4.18
N ILE A 32 -5.01 -4.65 4.16
CA ILE A 32 -5.16 -3.75 5.31
C ILE A 32 -5.73 -4.52 6.52
N LYS A 33 -6.80 -5.27 6.32
CA LYS A 33 -7.41 -6.08 7.39
C LYS A 33 -6.42 -7.09 7.96
N ALA A 34 -5.70 -7.79 7.08
CA ALA A 34 -4.70 -8.76 7.51
C ALA A 34 -3.57 -8.11 8.33
N CYS A 35 -3.06 -6.98 7.87
CA CYS A 35 -2.05 -6.23 8.60
C CYS A 35 -2.53 -5.78 9.98
N ARG A 36 -3.78 -5.34 10.09
CA ARG A 36 -4.36 -4.95 11.38
C ARG A 36 -4.45 -6.15 12.34
N ILE A 37 -4.91 -7.29 11.85
CA ILE A 37 -5.00 -8.52 12.66
C ILE A 37 -3.62 -8.96 13.14
N LEU A 38 -2.61 -8.84 12.28
CA LEU A 38 -1.25 -9.25 12.59
C LEU A 38 -0.44 -8.19 13.36
N GLY A 39 -1.06 -7.05 13.66
CA GLY A 39 -0.38 -5.98 14.40
C GLY A 39 0.71 -5.26 13.61
N ILE A 40 0.63 -5.27 12.28
CA ILE A 40 1.59 -4.59 11.42
C ILE A 40 1.23 -3.10 11.33
N PRO A 41 2.19 -2.20 11.60
CA PRO A 41 1.92 -0.76 11.51
C PRO A 41 1.51 -0.32 10.12
N ILE A 42 0.58 0.64 10.05
CA ILE A 42 0.05 1.15 8.79
C ILE A 42 0.16 2.68 8.78
N ILE A 43 0.66 3.23 7.68
CA ILE A 43 0.63 4.67 7.42
C ILE A 43 -0.32 4.92 6.26
N LEU A 44 -1.34 5.75 6.51
CA LEU A 44 -2.28 6.20 5.49
C LEU A 44 -1.88 7.60 5.02
N THR A 45 -1.88 7.84 3.71
CA THR A 45 -1.57 9.16 3.17
C THR A 45 -2.72 9.73 2.35
N GLU A 46 -2.79 11.06 2.32
CA GLU A 46 -3.66 11.83 1.43
C GLU A 46 -2.86 12.93 0.75
N GLN A 47 -3.02 13.03 -0.56
CA GLN A 47 -2.50 14.12 -1.37
C GLN A 47 -3.45 15.31 -1.26
N ILE A 48 -2.93 16.53 -1.14
CA ILE A 48 -3.76 17.74 -1.14
C ILE A 48 -4.64 17.80 -2.40
N LYS A 49 -5.85 18.37 -2.27
CA LYS A 49 -6.78 18.64 -3.37
C LYS A 49 -7.48 17.42 -4.01
N LEU A 50 -7.25 16.21 -3.50
CA LEU A 50 -7.87 15.00 -4.07
C LEU A 50 -9.05 14.47 -3.27
N GLY A 51 -9.50 15.20 -2.26
CA GLY A 51 -10.63 14.82 -1.42
C GLY A 51 -10.22 13.83 -0.32
N GLU A 52 -11.22 13.25 0.31
CA GLU A 52 -11.01 12.30 1.40
C GLU A 52 -10.64 10.90 0.88
N THR A 53 -10.03 10.11 1.73
CA THR A 53 -9.84 8.67 1.51
C THR A 53 -11.19 8.01 1.24
N VAL A 54 -11.24 7.13 0.26
CA VAL A 54 -12.48 6.42 -0.11
C VAL A 54 -13.06 5.62 1.04
N LYS A 55 -14.39 5.48 1.04
CA LYS A 55 -15.15 4.82 2.10
C LYS A 55 -14.65 3.41 2.39
N GLU A 56 -14.35 2.62 1.35
CA GLU A 56 -13.92 1.23 1.48
C GLU A 56 -12.67 1.10 2.37
N VAL A 57 -11.76 2.05 2.28
CA VAL A 57 -10.55 2.08 3.10
C VAL A 57 -10.85 2.63 4.50
N ARG A 58 -11.64 3.71 4.59
CA ARG A 58 -12.00 4.33 5.88
C ARG A 58 -12.74 3.37 6.80
N GLU A 59 -13.55 2.47 6.25
CA GLU A 59 -14.31 1.48 7.05
C GLU A 59 -13.42 0.44 7.73
N VAL A 60 -12.22 0.18 7.18
CA VAL A 60 -11.31 -0.83 7.71
C VAL A 60 -10.04 -0.25 8.32
N LEU A 61 -9.83 1.04 8.18
CA LEU A 61 -8.63 1.72 8.69
C LEU A 61 -8.99 3.06 9.32
N ASP A 62 -9.13 3.05 10.64
CA ASP A 62 -9.39 4.26 11.43
C ASP A 62 -8.05 4.85 11.86
N SER A 63 -7.45 5.62 10.97
CA SER A 63 -6.14 6.21 11.15
C SER A 63 -6.11 7.61 10.56
N ASP A 64 -5.50 8.54 11.26
CA ASP A 64 -5.32 9.90 10.74
C ASP A 64 -4.34 9.88 9.57
N PRO A 65 -4.75 10.37 8.38
CA PRO A 65 -3.86 10.38 7.25
C PRO A 65 -2.74 11.40 7.39
N VAL A 66 -1.59 11.05 6.83
CA VAL A 66 -0.54 12.03 6.58
C VAL A 66 -0.92 12.80 5.33
N THR A 67 -1.08 14.10 5.46
CA THR A 67 -1.37 14.98 4.33
C THR A 67 -0.08 15.45 3.68
N LYS A 68 0.05 15.29 2.38
CA LYS A 68 1.25 15.68 1.65
C LYS A 68 0.94 16.47 0.38
N ALA A 69 1.85 17.34 -0.01
CA ALA A 69 1.82 18.03 -1.30
C ALA A 69 2.72 17.33 -2.34
N SER A 70 3.81 16.72 -1.90
CA SER A 70 4.72 15.96 -2.77
C SER A 70 4.07 14.68 -3.27
N PHE A 71 4.49 14.19 -4.42
CA PHE A 71 4.02 12.90 -4.93
C PHE A 71 4.63 11.76 -4.12
N SER A 72 5.94 11.76 -3.95
CA SER A 72 6.60 10.82 -3.07
C SER A 72 6.26 11.11 -1.61
N CYS A 73 5.86 10.07 -0.88
CA CYS A 73 5.68 10.16 0.58
C CYS A 73 7.00 10.53 1.29
N MET A 74 8.12 10.12 0.73
CA MET A 74 9.45 10.34 1.34
C MET A 74 9.92 11.79 1.30
N ARG A 75 9.18 12.67 0.63
CA ARG A 75 9.45 14.11 0.60
C ARG A 75 8.50 14.90 1.51
N CYS A 76 7.80 14.21 2.39
CA CYS A 76 6.89 14.80 3.38
C CYS A 76 7.45 14.56 4.78
N GLY A 77 7.73 15.63 5.52
CA GLY A 77 8.33 15.55 6.85
C GLY A 77 7.53 14.75 7.85
N GLU A 78 6.20 14.87 7.83
CA GLU A 78 5.31 14.12 8.72
C GLU A 78 5.36 12.62 8.42
N PHE A 79 5.40 12.25 7.14
CA PHE A 79 5.57 10.85 6.74
C PHE A 79 6.90 10.29 7.25
N LEU A 80 7.99 11.03 7.02
CA LEU A 80 9.32 10.62 7.49
C LEU A 80 9.37 10.43 9.00
N ARG A 81 8.71 11.30 9.75
CA ARG A 81 8.62 11.20 11.20
C ARG A 81 7.93 9.91 11.63
N ARG A 82 6.76 9.61 11.05
CA ARG A 82 6.02 8.37 11.36
C ARG A 82 6.79 7.12 10.95
N LEU A 83 7.40 7.15 9.77
CA LEU A 83 8.21 6.02 9.31
C LEU A 83 9.38 5.74 10.25
N LYS A 84 10.03 6.79 10.70
CA LYS A 84 11.15 6.69 11.64
C LYS A 84 10.72 6.13 13.00
N GLU A 85 9.56 6.53 13.49
CA GLU A 85 9.00 6.01 14.75
C GLU A 85 8.71 4.50 14.65
N ILE A 86 8.17 4.05 13.52
CA ILE A 86 7.91 2.63 13.26
C ILE A 86 9.22 1.87 13.07
N ASN A 87 10.17 2.49 12.40
CA ASN A 87 11.49 1.94 12.10
C ASN A 87 11.41 0.56 11.43
N PRO A 88 10.69 0.42 10.31
CA PRO A 88 10.62 -0.86 9.61
C PRO A 88 11.89 -1.12 8.81
N ASP A 89 12.14 -2.39 8.48
CA ASP A 89 13.15 -2.75 7.50
C ASP A 89 12.54 -2.93 6.10
N THR A 90 11.23 -3.14 6.05
CA THR A 90 10.49 -3.45 4.84
C THR A 90 9.24 -2.59 4.76
N CYS A 91 9.00 -1.98 3.61
CA CYS A 91 7.78 -1.22 3.33
C CYS A 91 6.97 -1.94 2.27
N ILE A 92 5.68 -2.14 2.54
CA ILE A 92 4.73 -2.76 1.62
C ILE A 92 3.84 -1.64 1.11
N LEU A 93 3.77 -1.44 -0.21
CA LEU A 93 3.02 -0.34 -0.81
C LEU A 93 1.75 -0.82 -1.51
N VAL A 94 0.67 -0.11 -1.27
CA VAL A 94 -0.59 -0.17 -2.03
C VAL A 94 -1.05 1.25 -2.31
N GLY A 95 -1.85 1.46 -3.33
CA GLY A 95 -2.42 2.79 -3.59
C GLY A 95 -2.39 3.24 -5.03
N ILE A 96 -2.62 4.53 -5.23
CA ILE A 96 -2.73 5.19 -6.53
C ILE A 96 -2.01 6.54 -6.54
N GLU A 97 -1.59 7.03 -7.69
CA GLU A 97 -1.49 6.26 -8.94
C GLU A 97 -0.17 5.51 -8.97
N ALA A 98 -0.19 4.34 -9.56
CA ALA A 98 0.97 3.45 -9.64
C ALA A 98 2.20 4.12 -10.25
N HIS A 99 2.00 4.95 -11.27
CA HIS A 99 3.06 5.60 -12.03
C HIS A 99 3.47 6.98 -11.49
N ILE A 100 2.84 7.44 -10.42
CA ILE A 100 3.15 8.74 -9.81
C ILE A 100 3.55 8.55 -8.34
N CYS A 101 2.59 8.62 -7.42
CA CYS A 101 2.88 8.58 -5.98
C CYS A 101 3.50 7.25 -5.54
N VAL A 102 2.97 6.13 -6.02
CA VAL A 102 3.49 4.80 -5.67
C VAL A 102 4.91 4.61 -6.20
N LEU A 103 5.13 4.87 -7.49
CA LEU A 103 6.44 4.75 -8.12
C LEU A 103 7.48 5.59 -7.41
N GLN A 104 7.21 6.89 -7.24
CA GLN A 104 8.19 7.80 -6.64
C GLN A 104 8.49 7.44 -5.18
N THR A 105 7.48 7.04 -4.41
CA THR A 105 7.68 6.57 -3.04
C THR A 105 8.54 5.32 -3.01
N ALA A 106 8.26 4.35 -3.89
CA ALA A 106 9.04 3.12 -3.97
C ALA A 106 10.52 3.39 -4.27
N LEU A 107 10.79 4.23 -5.27
CA LEU A 107 12.17 4.57 -5.66
C LEU A 107 12.91 5.30 -4.53
N ASP A 108 12.27 6.25 -3.88
CA ASP A 108 12.88 7.00 -2.78
C ASP A 108 13.16 6.07 -1.58
N LEU A 109 12.23 5.15 -1.26
CA LEU A 109 12.44 4.18 -0.19
C LEU A 109 13.63 3.25 -0.49
N LEU A 110 13.74 2.74 -1.72
CA LEU A 110 14.89 1.94 -2.14
C LEU A 110 16.19 2.72 -1.99
N GLY A 111 16.18 4.00 -2.37
CA GLY A 111 17.35 4.87 -2.25
C GLY A 111 17.81 5.06 -0.81
N GLU A 112 16.91 4.97 0.15
CA GLU A 112 17.20 5.07 1.59
C GLU A 112 17.51 3.70 2.24
N GLY A 113 17.58 2.64 1.44
CA GLY A 113 17.98 1.32 1.93
C GLY A 113 16.84 0.45 2.46
N TYR A 114 15.58 0.86 2.31
CA TYR A 114 14.46 0.01 2.67
C TYR A 114 14.26 -1.10 1.66
N ARG A 115 13.81 -2.24 2.13
CA ARG A 115 13.28 -3.29 1.28
C ARG A 115 11.86 -2.91 0.93
N VAL A 116 11.49 -2.97 -0.34
CA VAL A 116 10.18 -2.48 -0.82
C VAL A 116 9.43 -3.59 -1.57
N TYR A 117 8.24 -3.92 -1.04
CA TYR A 117 7.26 -4.76 -1.72
C TYR A 117 6.18 -3.86 -2.30
N VAL A 118 5.67 -4.20 -3.47
CA VAL A 118 4.46 -3.57 -4.02
C VAL A 118 3.46 -4.67 -4.34
N ALA A 119 2.25 -4.56 -3.78
CA ALA A 119 1.15 -5.44 -4.11
C ALA A 119 0.54 -4.99 -5.44
N LEU A 120 0.89 -5.66 -6.53
CA LEU A 120 0.54 -5.25 -7.88
C LEU A 120 -0.96 -5.26 -8.15
N ASP A 121 -1.70 -6.11 -7.46
CA ASP A 121 -3.17 -6.19 -7.54
C ASP A 121 -3.88 -5.13 -6.67
N SER A 122 -3.11 -4.34 -5.94
CA SER A 122 -3.60 -3.28 -5.04
C SER A 122 -3.06 -1.90 -5.39
N ILE A 123 -2.53 -1.73 -6.60
CA ILE A 123 -2.12 -0.46 -7.17
C ILE A 123 -2.83 -0.24 -8.50
N GLY A 124 -2.93 1.00 -8.93
CA GLY A 124 -3.57 1.30 -10.19
C GLY A 124 -3.27 2.68 -10.71
N SER A 125 -3.62 2.89 -11.95
CA SER A 125 -3.48 4.16 -12.67
C SER A 125 -4.71 4.39 -13.54
N ARG A 126 -4.93 5.62 -13.94
CA ARG A 126 -6.03 5.98 -14.85
C ARG A 126 -5.91 5.24 -16.17
N ARG A 127 -4.68 5.01 -16.64
CA ARG A 127 -4.39 4.25 -17.88
C ARG A 127 -3.56 3.03 -17.55
N ASP A 128 -3.96 1.89 -18.12
CA ASP A 128 -3.26 0.61 -17.88
C ASP A 128 -1.80 0.66 -18.34
N TYR A 129 -1.53 1.35 -19.45
CA TYR A 129 -0.15 1.46 -19.96
C TYR A 129 0.78 2.17 -18.98
N ASP A 130 0.31 3.23 -18.33
CA ASP A 130 1.10 3.94 -17.32
C ASP A 130 1.43 3.01 -16.14
N LYS A 131 0.47 2.20 -15.72
CA LYS A 131 0.68 1.20 -14.66
C LYS A 131 1.70 0.15 -15.10
N GLU A 132 1.55 -0.40 -16.30
CA GLU A 132 2.46 -1.43 -16.82
C GLU A 132 3.91 -0.94 -16.85
N VAL A 133 4.15 0.26 -17.39
CA VAL A 133 5.50 0.84 -17.43
C VAL A 133 6.04 1.13 -16.04
N ALA A 134 5.19 1.63 -15.13
CA ALA A 134 5.60 1.86 -13.74
C ALA A 134 6.04 0.57 -13.05
N VAL A 135 5.29 -0.52 -13.25
CA VAL A 135 5.63 -1.83 -12.69
C VAL A 135 6.97 -2.33 -13.23
N LEU A 136 7.20 -2.23 -14.54
CA LEU A 136 8.48 -2.60 -15.16
C LEU A 136 9.63 -1.81 -14.53
N ARG A 137 9.47 -0.51 -14.39
CA ARG A 137 10.47 0.37 -13.78
C ARG A 137 10.78 -0.01 -12.34
N MET A 138 9.73 -0.20 -11.53
CA MET A 138 9.89 -0.56 -10.12
C MET A 138 10.66 -1.87 -9.96
N VAL A 139 10.29 -2.90 -10.72
CA VAL A 139 10.95 -4.20 -10.68
C VAL A 139 12.42 -4.08 -11.10
N GLN A 140 12.69 -3.32 -12.15
CA GLN A 140 14.04 -3.09 -12.64
C GLN A 140 14.93 -2.40 -11.59
N GLU A 141 14.36 -1.53 -10.78
CA GLU A 141 15.08 -0.79 -9.74
C GLU A 141 15.23 -1.58 -8.42
N GLY A 142 14.58 -2.73 -8.30
CA GLY A 142 14.74 -3.60 -7.12
C GLY A 142 13.51 -3.73 -6.23
N VAL A 143 12.36 -3.21 -6.65
CA VAL A 143 11.09 -3.46 -5.96
C VAL A 143 10.74 -4.94 -6.08
N ILE A 144 10.24 -5.52 -5.00
CA ILE A 144 9.77 -6.90 -4.96
C ILE A 144 8.29 -6.91 -5.35
N PRO A 145 7.93 -7.43 -6.54
CA PRO A 145 6.54 -7.52 -6.95
C PRO A 145 5.87 -8.70 -6.26
N ALA A 146 4.64 -8.49 -5.80
CA ALA A 146 3.85 -9.55 -5.19
C ALA A 146 2.36 -9.24 -5.38
N THR A 147 1.51 -10.18 -5.00
CA THR A 147 0.07 -9.94 -4.87
C THR A 147 -0.28 -9.76 -3.41
N SER A 148 -1.42 -9.14 -3.14
CA SER A 148 -1.90 -8.96 -1.76
C SER A 148 -2.00 -10.29 -1.01
N GLU A 149 -2.52 -11.34 -1.65
CA GLU A 149 -2.65 -12.65 -1.04
C GLU A 149 -1.28 -13.26 -0.73
N ALA A 150 -0.33 -13.19 -1.68
CA ALA A 150 1.02 -13.69 -1.45
C ALA A 150 1.69 -13.00 -0.25
N ILE A 151 1.55 -11.68 -0.15
CA ILE A 151 2.08 -10.90 0.97
C ILE A 151 1.43 -11.33 2.28
N ILE A 152 0.11 -11.49 2.31
CA ILE A 152 -0.62 -11.93 3.51
C ILE A 152 -0.05 -13.26 4.02
N TYR A 153 0.18 -14.23 3.15
CA TYR A 153 0.74 -15.53 3.55
C TYR A 153 2.21 -15.45 3.95
N GLU A 154 3.01 -14.57 3.33
CA GLU A 154 4.37 -14.31 3.80
C GLU A 154 4.39 -13.75 5.21
N LEU A 155 3.48 -12.82 5.52
CA LEU A 155 3.35 -12.23 6.85
C LEU A 155 2.86 -13.24 7.90
N LEU A 156 1.99 -14.14 7.49
CA LEU A 156 1.44 -15.19 8.35
C LEU A 156 2.46 -16.30 8.66
N GLU A 157 3.33 -16.58 7.71
CA GLU A 157 4.43 -17.55 7.75
C GLU A 157 4.02 -19.03 7.83
N THR A 158 3.03 -19.38 8.64
CA THR A 158 2.66 -20.79 8.87
C THR A 158 1.16 -20.95 9.09
N ALA A 159 0.61 -22.09 8.64
CA ALA A 159 -0.77 -22.47 8.90
C ALA A 159 -1.05 -22.75 10.39
N GLU A 160 0.00 -22.86 11.19
CA GLU A 160 -0.11 -23.04 12.64
C GLU A 160 -0.23 -21.70 13.40
N HIS A 161 -0.13 -20.57 12.71
CA HIS A 161 -0.27 -19.25 13.31
C HIS A 161 -1.62 -19.12 14.00
N GLU A 162 -1.63 -18.53 15.20
CA GLU A 162 -2.87 -18.36 16.00
C GLU A 162 -3.96 -17.57 15.28
N LYS A 163 -3.61 -16.70 14.33
CA LYS A 163 -4.54 -15.89 13.54
C LYS A 163 -4.90 -16.52 12.19
N PHE A 164 -4.45 -17.74 11.92
CA PHE A 164 -4.64 -18.37 10.60
C PHE A 164 -6.10 -18.41 10.16
N ARG A 165 -7.02 -18.84 11.05
CA ARG A 165 -8.45 -18.95 10.71
C ARG A 165 -9.06 -17.61 10.36
N GLU A 166 -8.71 -16.59 11.14
CA GLU A 166 -9.21 -15.23 10.95
C GLU A 166 -8.72 -14.66 9.61
N ILE A 167 -7.44 -14.85 9.31
CA ILE A 167 -6.84 -14.44 8.03
C ILE A 167 -7.47 -15.20 6.86
N LEU A 168 -7.66 -16.51 7.00
CA LEU A 168 -8.28 -17.32 5.95
C LEU A 168 -9.69 -16.82 5.61
N GLY A 169 -10.45 -16.40 6.61
CA GLY A 169 -11.76 -15.78 6.40
C GLY A 169 -11.70 -14.52 5.56
N ILE A 170 -10.69 -13.69 5.78
CA ILE A 170 -10.47 -12.45 5.02
C ILE A 170 -10.08 -12.77 3.58
N VAL A 171 -9.15 -13.67 3.36
CA VAL A 171 -8.67 -14.06 2.03
C VAL A 171 -9.81 -14.58 1.17
N LYS A 172 -10.76 -15.30 1.75
CA LYS A 172 -11.92 -15.87 1.05
C LYS A 172 -13.03 -14.86 0.75
N GLU A 173 -12.99 -13.67 1.32
CA GLU A 173 -13.99 -12.63 1.04
C GLU A 173 -13.95 -12.20 -0.43
N GLY A 174 -15.13 -12.11 -1.05
CA GLY A 174 -15.36 -11.54 -2.36
C GLY A 174 -14.53 -12.02 -3.49
#